data_a7520b93a5757028d1b18853b2532ce2
#
_entry.id   a7520b93a5757028d1b18853b2532ce2
#
_cell.length_a   1.000
_cell.length_b   1.000
_cell.length_c   1.000
_cell.angle_alpha   90.00
_cell.angle_beta   90.00
_cell.angle_gamma   90.00
#
_symmetry.space_group_name_H-M   'P 1'
#
loop_
_entity.id
_entity.type
_entity.pdbx_description
1 polymer ?
#
loop_
_entity_poly.entity_id
_entity_poly.type
_entity_poly.pdbx_seq_one_letter_code
_entity_poly.pdbx_strand_id
1 'polypeptide(L)'
;MINGNHSRGGDGRKTRGSSRRTFLAAVGSAAAVTTAGCLGGGGGGGSNEPIRYLSDRGDSKDVMDEIIAEFEEETDHTVEMIYTAKGTSSDAEMQKMVAAGNPPDLLFDTSTDAYRLQRDGVLAPVTGAVQDNDLPDPVSVGGESYFAAAMVEPLMGWYRNDVYSEMPASWSEWVEAAGEVSANESMEGYVIQSGQTNNADTQMTQYLWQNDVEIYGGPSDGIEVRLDNDDNRQAAVETFEWVQSMAEHSPNGSGWAWGDAIGALQQENAAAIASVGGLPILTIQANRPDLVENLSPMPFPVPSGAAQDRWWAYMEGHLVRNDGQNTEGAQAFVDFFTSSSRFFDFVLSAPLFQFPPTREQLDAPEVAENEVIQQHPDVMNLVRDNWDAFTSVLATGDGGAPNIVAADAYSEQLFGQAADQLLVGGLTPDETVDWLAEELRGLQ
;
A
#
# COMPACT_ATOMS: atom_id res chain seq x y z
N MET A 1 -25.81 -12.99 -60.41
CA MET A 1 -24.95 -14.00 -61.03
C MET A 1 -24.01 -14.54 -59.99
N ILE A 2 -24.13 -15.84 -59.73
CA ILE A 2 -23.17 -16.79 -59.14
C ILE A 2 -22.87 -16.62 -57.69
N ASN A 3 -23.52 -17.30 -56.75
CA ASN A 3 -23.43 -18.69 -56.25
C ASN A 3 -22.09 -19.02 -55.57
N GLY A 4 -22.21 -19.47 -54.33
CA GLY A 4 -21.19 -20.19 -53.59
C GLY A 4 -21.55 -20.46 -52.14
N ASN A 5 -22.48 -21.35 -51.92
CA ASN A 5 -22.88 -22.02 -50.66
C ASN A 5 -21.77 -22.99 -50.24
N HIS A 6 -21.40 -23.05 -48.91
CA HIS A 6 -21.08 -24.31 -48.23
C HIS A 6 -21.15 -24.18 -46.71
N SER A 7 -22.13 -24.85 -46.18
CA SER A 7 -22.32 -25.26 -44.79
C SER A 7 -21.40 -26.43 -44.39
N ARG A 8 -20.96 -26.43 -43.13
CA ARG A 8 -20.67 -27.56 -42.21
C ARG A 8 -20.22 -26.91 -40.90
N GLY A 9 -20.80 -27.04 -39.73
CA GLY A 9 -21.29 -28.21 -39.06
C GLY A 9 -20.17 -28.82 -38.18
N GLY A 10 -20.27 -28.66 -36.87
CA GLY A 10 -19.50 -29.52 -35.95
C GLY A 10 -18.72 -28.79 -34.89
N ASP A 11 -19.23 -28.87 -33.73
CA ASP A 11 -18.72 -29.55 -32.54
C ASP A 11 -18.21 -28.62 -31.40
N GLY A 12 -19.06 -28.59 -30.39
CA GLY A 12 -18.74 -27.99 -29.09
C GLY A 12 -17.61 -28.76 -28.37
N ARG A 13 -16.57 -28.09 -28.04
CA ARG A 13 -15.62 -28.53 -27.02
C ARG A 13 -15.61 -27.53 -25.88
N LYS A 14 -16.23 -27.96 -24.78
CA LYS A 14 -16.02 -27.39 -23.44
C LYS A 14 -14.54 -27.54 -23.09
N THR A 15 -13.81 -26.46 -23.04
CA THR A 15 -12.48 -26.42 -22.42
C THR A 15 -12.64 -26.25 -20.91
N ARG A 16 -12.39 -27.33 -20.20
CA ARG A 16 -12.23 -27.34 -18.74
C ARG A 16 -11.08 -26.45 -18.37
N GLY A 17 -11.28 -25.57 -17.38
CA GLY A 17 -10.26 -24.81 -16.70
C GLY A 17 -9.20 -25.78 -16.11
N SER A 18 -7.97 -25.56 -16.44
CA SER A 18 -6.83 -26.24 -15.83
C SER A 18 -6.38 -25.47 -14.59
N SER A 19 -6.61 -26.07 -13.43
CA SER A 19 -6.10 -25.66 -12.14
C SER A 19 -4.58 -25.44 -12.18
N ARG A 20 -4.09 -24.30 -11.72
CA ARG A 20 -2.68 -23.90 -11.62
C ARG A 20 -1.85 -24.67 -10.57
N ARG A 21 -2.37 -25.77 -10.03
CA ARG A 21 -1.70 -26.55 -8.97
C ARG A 21 -0.70 -27.62 -9.45
N THR A 22 -0.26 -27.63 -10.70
CA THR A 22 0.61 -28.73 -11.23
C THR A 22 1.91 -28.21 -11.85
N PHE A 23 2.57 -27.21 -11.29
CA PHE A 23 3.86 -26.74 -11.84
C PHE A 23 5.08 -26.89 -10.91
N LEU A 24 4.96 -27.58 -9.78
CA LEU A 24 6.04 -27.77 -8.81
C LEU A 24 6.49 -29.22 -8.63
N ALA A 25 6.51 -30.02 -9.66
CA ALA A 25 7.06 -31.37 -9.58
C ALA A 25 7.68 -31.85 -10.89
N ALA A 26 8.77 -31.26 -11.34
CA ALA A 26 9.67 -31.88 -12.32
C ALA A 26 10.97 -31.07 -12.49
N VAL A 27 11.90 -31.10 -11.54
CA VAL A 27 13.35 -31.06 -11.82
C VAL A 27 14.05 -31.89 -10.74
N GLY A 28 14.23 -33.14 -11.03
CA GLY A 28 15.08 -34.05 -10.28
C GLY A 28 16.03 -34.71 -11.24
N SER A 29 17.32 -34.70 -10.91
CA SER A 29 18.44 -35.46 -11.42
C SER A 29 19.22 -34.87 -12.59
N ALA A 30 20.38 -34.25 -12.30
CA ALA A 30 21.67 -34.76 -12.82
C ALA A 30 22.85 -33.91 -12.33
N ALA A 31 23.87 -34.64 -11.93
CA ALA A 31 25.31 -34.36 -11.88
C ALA A 31 25.88 -33.80 -10.56
N ALA A 32 26.32 -34.73 -9.76
CA ALA A 32 27.38 -34.54 -8.77
C ALA A 32 28.69 -34.12 -9.46
N VAL A 33 29.20 -32.95 -9.10
CA VAL A 33 30.62 -32.61 -9.24
C VAL A 33 31.14 -32.31 -7.84
N THR A 34 31.88 -33.22 -7.31
CA THR A 34 32.67 -33.09 -6.11
C THR A 34 33.80 -32.12 -6.31
N THR A 35 33.77 -30.97 -5.63
CA THR A 35 34.98 -30.23 -5.26
C THR A 35 35.03 -30.13 -3.75
N ALA A 36 35.96 -30.86 -3.15
CA ALA A 36 36.34 -30.74 -1.76
C ALA A 36 37.05 -29.40 -1.54
N GLY A 37 36.60 -28.63 -0.58
CA GLY A 37 37.25 -27.42 -0.16
C GLY A 37 36.70 -26.87 1.16
N CYS A 38 37.43 -27.24 2.25
CA CYS A 38 37.53 -26.56 3.54
C CYS A 38 36.28 -26.38 4.43
N LEU A 39 36.12 -27.37 5.31
CA LEU A 39 35.66 -27.15 6.68
C LEU A 39 36.67 -26.23 7.41
N GLY A 40 36.33 -25.01 7.65
CA GLY A 40 37.03 -24.06 8.50
C GLY A 40 35.99 -23.47 9.47
N GLY A 41 36.23 -23.68 10.76
CA GLY A 41 35.32 -23.43 11.85
C GLY A 41 35.06 -21.94 12.14
N GLY A 42 34.07 -21.74 12.99
CA GLY A 42 33.49 -20.52 13.43
C GLY A 42 34.45 -19.42 13.89
N GLY A 43 34.06 -18.23 13.59
CA GLY A 43 34.56 -16.97 14.07
C GLY A 43 33.68 -15.90 13.43
N GLY A 44 32.95 -15.15 14.25
CA GLY A 44 32.21 -13.98 13.79
C GLY A 44 33.15 -13.02 13.07
N GLY A 45 32.98 -12.92 11.78
CA GLY A 45 33.59 -11.95 10.92
C GLY A 45 32.48 -11.45 10.02
N GLY A 46 32.11 -10.18 10.18
CA GLY A 46 31.17 -9.53 9.29
C GLY A 46 31.63 -9.75 7.85
N SER A 47 30.69 -10.03 6.97
CA SER A 47 31.03 -10.17 5.54
C SER A 47 31.48 -8.82 5.02
N ASN A 48 32.64 -8.76 4.30
CA ASN A 48 33.09 -7.56 3.61
C ASN A 48 32.30 -7.27 2.34
N GLU A 49 31.21 -8.02 2.10
CA GLU A 49 30.36 -7.77 0.95
C GLU A 49 29.47 -6.54 1.21
N PRO A 50 29.22 -5.68 0.21
CA PRO A 50 28.33 -4.55 0.35
C PRO A 50 26.93 -5.00 0.78
N ILE A 51 26.26 -4.21 1.63
CA ILE A 51 24.85 -4.37 1.97
C ILE A 51 24.05 -4.04 0.71
N ARG A 52 23.33 -5.01 0.17
CA ARG A 52 22.48 -4.82 -1.00
C ARG A 52 21.12 -4.34 -0.54
N TYR A 53 20.85 -3.07 -0.75
CA TYR A 53 19.65 -2.41 -0.29
C TYR A 53 18.69 -2.13 -1.46
N LEU A 54 17.54 -2.81 -1.49
CA LEU A 54 16.49 -2.65 -2.48
C LEU A 54 15.42 -1.67 -1.96
N SER A 55 15.10 -0.66 -2.75
CA SER A 55 14.10 0.35 -2.41
C SER A 55 13.42 0.87 -3.68
N ASP A 56 12.14 1.25 -3.57
CA ASP A 56 11.39 1.97 -4.59
C ASP A 56 11.38 3.50 -4.38
N ARG A 57 12.03 3.97 -3.29
CA ARG A 57 12.08 5.39 -2.88
C ARG A 57 13.14 6.18 -3.65
N GLY A 58 13.05 6.15 -4.98
CA GLY A 58 13.93 6.95 -5.83
C GLY A 58 13.73 8.46 -5.70
N ASP A 59 12.61 8.90 -5.13
CA ASP A 59 12.29 10.29 -4.76
C ASP A 59 13.13 10.80 -3.58
N SER A 60 13.52 9.93 -2.65
CA SER A 60 14.37 10.25 -1.50
C SER A 60 15.86 9.95 -1.74
N LYS A 61 16.25 9.68 -3.00
CA LYS A 61 17.59 9.19 -3.34
C LYS A 61 18.71 10.08 -2.82
N ASP A 62 18.64 11.39 -3.04
CA ASP A 62 19.72 12.30 -2.70
C ASP A 62 19.99 12.32 -1.19
N VAL A 63 18.94 12.30 -0.38
CA VAL A 63 19.02 12.22 1.09
C VAL A 63 19.53 10.85 1.54
N MET A 64 19.06 9.78 0.91
CA MET A 64 19.53 8.44 1.24
C MET A 64 21.01 8.26 0.89
N ASP A 65 21.50 8.81 -0.21
CA ASP A 65 22.92 8.80 -0.58
C ASP A 65 23.79 9.51 0.49
N GLU A 66 23.29 10.61 1.10
CA GLU A 66 23.97 11.30 2.19
C GLU A 66 23.97 10.47 3.49
N ILE A 67 22.85 9.83 3.83
CA ILE A 67 22.74 8.93 5.00
C ILE A 67 23.69 7.75 4.85
N ILE A 68 23.75 7.15 3.67
CA ILE A 68 24.67 6.05 3.37
C ILE A 68 26.13 6.50 3.49
N ALA A 69 26.48 7.66 2.96
CA ALA A 69 27.84 8.16 3.05
C ALA A 69 28.29 8.38 4.51
N GLU A 70 27.39 8.86 5.38
CA GLU A 70 27.66 9.02 6.81
C GLU A 70 27.81 7.65 7.51
N PHE A 71 26.94 6.69 7.21
CA PHE A 71 27.04 5.32 7.70
C PHE A 71 28.37 4.65 7.31
N GLU A 72 28.79 4.79 6.05
CA GLU A 72 30.06 4.24 5.54
C GLU A 72 31.30 4.93 6.15
N GLU A 73 31.19 6.22 6.55
CA GLU A 73 32.24 6.92 7.25
C GLU A 73 32.38 6.46 8.72
N GLU A 74 31.25 6.14 9.37
CA GLU A 74 31.21 5.75 10.78
C GLU A 74 31.43 4.26 11.03
N THR A 75 31.31 3.42 9.98
CA THR A 75 31.39 1.96 10.08
C THR A 75 32.35 1.36 9.05
N ASP A 76 32.65 0.07 9.19
CA ASP A 76 33.43 -0.68 8.19
C ASP A 76 32.54 -1.30 7.07
N HIS A 77 31.23 -0.96 7.03
CA HIS A 77 30.28 -1.47 6.05
C HIS A 77 30.17 -0.53 4.84
N THR A 78 29.75 -1.08 3.70
CA THR A 78 29.39 -0.35 2.49
C THR A 78 27.99 -0.74 2.02
N VAL A 79 27.28 0.15 1.31
CA VAL A 79 25.92 -0.07 0.84
C VAL A 79 25.83 0.04 -0.68
N GLU A 80 25.27 -0.99 -1.31
CA GLU A 80 24.91 -0.99 -2.73
C GLU A 80 23.41 -0.74 -2.87
N MET A 81 23.01 0.50 -3.21
CA MET A 81 21.60 0.85 -3.46
C MET A 81 21.10 0.28 -4.77
N ILE A 82 19.94 -0.36 -4.72
CA ILE A 82 19.23 -0.91 -5.87
C ILE A 82 17.84 -0.27 -5.89
N TYR A 83 17.65 0.71 -6.79
CA TYR A 83 16.34 1.33 -6.96
C TYR A 83 15.53 0.59 -8.02
N THR A 84 14.26 0.32 -7.74
CA THR A 84 13.35 -0.18 -8.76
C THR A 84 13.05 0.89 -9.79
N ALA A 85 12.76 0.48 -11.00
CA ALA A 85 12.30 1.43 -12.01
C ALA A 85 10.93 2.01 -11.60
N LYS A 86 10.69 3.27 -11.89
CA LYS A 86 9.43 3.94 -11.56
C LYS A 86 8.23 3.15 -12.11
N GLY A 87 7.33 2.77 -11.22
CA GLY A 87 6.16 1.96 -11.56
C GLY A 87 6.40 0.44 -11.58
N THR A 88 7.58 -0.03 -11.16
CA THR A 88 7.86 -1.45 -10.95
C THR A 88 7.82 -1.75 -9.46
N SER A 89 7.06 -2.76 -9.03
CA SER A 89 7.01 -3.12 -7.61
C SER A 89 8.37 -3.67 -7.14
N SER A 90 8.75 -3.37 -5.90
CA SER A 90 9.92 -3.93 -5.21
C SER A 90 9.88 -5.46 -5.21
N ASP A 91 8.70 -6.05 -5.06
CA ASP A 91 8.47 -7.49 -5.08
C ASP A 91 8.98 -8.17 -6.35
N ALA A 92 8.70 -7.62 -7.53
CA ALA A 92 9.12 -8.21 -8.80
C ALA A 92 10.65 -8.25 -8.93
N GLU A 93 11.34 -7.19 -8.51
CA GLU A 93 12.79 -7.14 -8.51
C GLU A 93 13.38 -8.04 -7.42
N MET A 94 12.81 -8.04 -6.21
CA MET A 94 13.19 -8.94 -5.13
C MET A 94 13.10 -10.41 -5.55
N GLN A 95 11.96 -10.83 -6.13
CA GLN A 95 11.78 -12.20 -6.62
C GLN A 95 12.81 -12.59 -7.68
N LYS A 96 13.15 -11.68 -8.58
CA LYS A 96 14.19 -11.87 -9.60
C LYS A 96 15.58 -12.06 -8.96
N MET A 97 15.92 -11.26 -7.95
CA MET A 97 17.17 -11.36 -7.22
C MET A 97 17.26 -12.68 -6.44
N VAL A 98 16.17 -13.06 -5.75
CA VAL A 98 16.06 -14.35 -5.05
C VAL A 98 16.19 -15.53 -6.02
N ALA A 99 15.51 -15.50 -7.16
CA ALA A 99 15.61 -16.54 -8.19
C ALA A 99 17.01 -16.66 -8.79
N ALA A 100 17.76 -15.56 -8.83
CA ALA A 100 19.17 -15.55 -9.24
C ALA A 100 20.14 -16.05 -8.16
N GLY A 101 19.65 -16.41 -6.96
CA GLY A 101 20.46 -16.85 -5.81
C GLY A 101 21.25 -15.70 -5.15
N ASN A 102 20.76 -14.49 -5.29
CA ASN A 102 21.43 -13.29 -4.82
C ASN A 102 20.38 -12.30 -4.24
N PRO A 103 19.68 -12.69 -3.14
CA PRO A 103 18.67 -11.83 -2.52
C PRO A 103 19.27 -10.51 -2.03
N PRO A 104 18.47 -9.44 -1.86
CA PRO A 104 18.90 -8.24 -1.15
C PRO A 104 19.12 -8.57 0.34
N ASP A 105 19.96 -7.79 1.01
CA ASP A 105 20.16 -7.89 2.46
C ASP A 105 19.15 -7.03 3.22
N LEU A 106 18.81 -5.88 2.62
CA LEU A 106 17.93 -4.86 3.18
C LEU A 106 16.86 -4.48 2.16
N LEU A 107 15.64 -4.29 2.64
CA LEU A 107 14.50 -3.81 1.87
C LEU A 107 13.92 -2.56 2.53
N PHE A 108 13.42 -1.64 1.72
CA PHE A 108 12.45 -0.64 2.16
C PHE A 108 11.10 -1.00 1.55
N ASP A 109 10.13 -1.33 2.40
CA ASP A 109 8.83 -1.82 1.95
C ASP A 109 7.75 -1.62 3.03
N THR A 110 6.52 -2.09 2.77
CA THR A 110 5.39 -1.97 3.68
C THR A 110 5.46 -2.96 4.85
N SER A 111 4.80 -2.61 5.96
CA SER A 111 4.60 -3.55 7.07
C SER A 111 3.82 -4.81 6.66
N THR A 112 2.99 -4.71 5.62
CA THR A 112 2.23 -5.83 5.05
C THR A 112 3.15 -6.87 4.41
N ASP A 113 4.11 -6.41 3.61
CA ASP A 113 5.11 -7.28 2.99
C ASP A 113 6.09 -7.83 4.03
N ALA A 114 6.45 -7.02 5.04
CA ALA A 114 7.22 -7.47 6.18
C ALA A 114 6.57 -8.67 6.88
N TYR A 115 5.26 -8.61 7.13
CA TYR A 115 4.56 -9.71 7.81
C TYR A 115 4.52 -10.98 6.96
N ARG A 116 4.34 -10.86 5.64
CA ARG A 116 4.39 -11.99 4.70
C ARG A 116 5.78 -12.64 4.66
N LEU A 117 6.84 -11.83 4.53
CA LEU A 117 8.23 -12.31 4.54
C LEU A 117 8.63 -12.92 5.88
N GLN A 118 8.12 -12.37 7.00
CA GLN A 118 8.35 -12.93 8.33
C GLN A 118 7.69 -14.32 8.46
N ARG A 119 6.45 -14.48 8.01
CA ARG A 119 5.77 -15.79 7.96
C ARG A 119 6.56 -16.83 7.17
N ASP A 120 7.18 -16.39 6.07
CA ASP A 120 8.02 -17.26 5.24
C ASP A 120 9.39 -17.56 5.89
N GLY A 121 9.69 -16.92 7.04
CA GLY A 121 10.90 -17.17 7.84
C GLY A 121 12.18 -16.62 7.22
N VAL A 122 12.07 -15.61 6.32
CA VAL A 122 13.22 -15.04 5.60
C VAL A 122 13.70 -13.70 6.16
N LEU A 123 13.12 -13.22 7.27
CA LEU A 123 13.57 -12.00 7.93
C LEU A 123 14.44 -12.27 9.15
N ALA A 124 15.39 -11.37 9.40
CA ALA A 124 16.14 -11.24 10.63
C ALA A 124 15.48 -10.19 11.53
N PRO A 125 15.54 -10.33 12.87
CA PRO A 125 14.95 -9.36 13.78
C PRO A 125 15.72 -8.03 13.78
N VAL A 126 15.00 -6.94 13.99
CA VAL A 126 15.49 -5.56 14.17
C VAL A 126 15.00 -4.98 15.50
N THR A 127 14.84 -5.83 16.51
CA THR A 127 14.25 -5.52 17.81
C THR A 127 14.96 -4.36 18.51
N GLY A 128 16.29 -4.27 18.41
CA GLY A 128 17.09 -3.17 18.99
C GLY A 128 16.65 -1.82 18.42
N ALA A 129 16.67 -1.67 17.10
CA ALA A 129 16.28 -0.45 16.41
C ALA A 129 14.85 0.02 16.77
N VAL A 130 13.90 -0.93 16.89
CA VAL A 130 12.51 -0.63 17.22
C VAL A 130 12.36 -0.18 18.67
N GLN A 131 12.95 -0.92 19.63
CA GLN A 131 12.79 -0.62 21.05
C GLN A 131 13.58 0.61 21.52
N ASP A 132 14.79 0.83 20.99
CA ASP A 132 15.65 1.96 21.39
C ASP A 132 15.11 3.31 20.87
N ASN A 133 14.25 3.27 19.85
CA ASN A 133 13.65 4.47 19.23
C ASN A 133 12.13 4.56 19.40
N ASP A 134 11.53 3.73 20.25
CA ASP A 134 10.08 3.69 20.53
C ASP A 134 9.21 3.65 19.25
N LEU A 135 9.66 2.90 18.23
CA LEU A 135 8.95 2.80 16.95
C LEU A 135 7.73 1.88 17.05
N PRO A 136 6.70 2.11 16.22
CA PRO A 136 5.60 1.17 16.05
C PRO A 136 6.10 -0.21 15.63
N ASP A 137 5.54 -1.27 16.23
CA ASP A 137 5.93 -2.66 15.98
C ASP A 137 4.78 -3.51 15.42
N PRO A 138 4.36 -3.25 14.16
CA PRO A 138 3.24 -3.98 13.53
C PRO A 138 3.60 -5.42 13.19
N VAL A 139 4.88 -5.79 13.17
CA VAL A 139 5.37 -7.12 12.81
C VAL A 139 6.19 -7.70 13.95
N SER A 140 5.53 -7.89 15.10
CA SER A 140 6.10 -8.49 16.30
C SER A 140 5.69 -9.97 16.40
N VAL A 141 6.68 -10.85 16.45
CA VAL A 141 6.45 -12.31 16.55
C VAL A 141 7.40 -12.91 17.57
N GLY A 142 6.84 -13.59 18.57
CA GLY A 142 7.63 -14.22 19.61
C GLY A 142 8.42 -13.26 20.52
N GLY A 143 8.09 -11.98 20.51
CA GLY A 143 8.76 -10.92 21.26
C GLY A 143 9.93 -10.28 20.51
N GLU A 144 10.10 -10.62 19.24
CA GLU A 144 11.07 -9.98 18.33
C GLU A 144 10.34 -9.16 17.27
N SER A 145 10.92 -8.01 16.91
CA SER A 145 10.42 -7.09 15.88
C SER A 145 11.13 -7.35 14.56
N TYR A 146 10.38 -7.39 13.46
CA TYR A 146 10.90 -7.71 12.12
C TYR A 146 10.72 -6.57 11.11
N PHE A 147 10.31 -5.41 11.59
CA PHE A 147 10.05 -4.23 10.79
C PHE A 147 10.42 -2.98 11.59
N ALA A 148 11.27 -2.13 11.03
CA ALA A 148 11.61 -0.84 11.62
C ALA A 148 10.88 0.27 10.84
N ALA A 149 9.80 0.80 11.42
CA ALA A 149 8.98 1.83 10.80
C ALA A 149 9.79 3.11 10.56
N ALA A 150 9.72 3.65 9.35
CA ALA A 150 10.33 4.92 8.97
C ALA A 150 9.31 6.02 8.71
N MET A 151 8.12 5.67 8.23
CA MET A 151 7.09 6.65 7.89
C MET A 151 5.69 6.06 7.85
N VAL A 152 4.70 6.95 7.91
CA VAL A 152 3.27 6.66 7.71
C VAL A 152 2.75 7.50 6.55
N GLU A 153 1.93 6.88 5.70
CA GLU A 153 1.28 7.53 4.57
C GLU A 153 -0.23 7.30 4.65
N PRO A 154 -1.01 8.23 5.23
CA PRO A 154 -2.45 8.08 5.35
C PRO A 154 -3.13 8.27 3.99
N LEU A 155 -4.15 7.46 3.70
CA LEU A 155 -5.04 7.69 2.58
C LEU A 155 -5.91 8.90 2.90
N MET A 156 -6.04 9.85 1.97
CA MET A 156 -6.79 11.10 2.15
C MET A 156 -7.68 11.36 0.95
N GLY A 157 -8.81 12.02 1.18
CA GLY A 157 -9.56 12.64 0.11
C GLY A 157 -8.94 13.99 -0.26
N TRP A 158 -9.04 14.36 -1.52
CA TRP A 158 -8.60 15.64 -2.06
C TRP A 158 -9.66 16.22 -2.98
N TYR A 159 -9.96 17.49 -2.85
CA TYR A 159 -10.97 18.14 -3.69
C TYR A 159 -10.57 19.55 -4.10
N ARG A 160 -11.19 20.03 -5.16
CA ARG A 160 -11.12 21.41 -5.65
C ARG A 160 -12.10 22.28 -4.87
N ASN A 161 -11.59 23.17 -4.03
CA ASN A 161 -12.40 24.09 -3.22
C ASN A 161 -13.00 25.25 -4.02
N ASP A 162 -12.55 25.45 -5.25
CA ASP A 162 -13.18 26.38 -6.20
C ASP A 162 -14.35 25.74 -6.97
N VAL A 163 -14.51 24.42 -6.90
CA VAL A 163 -15.63 23.66 -7.49
C VAL A 163 -16.64 23.29 -6.40
N TYR A 164 -16.16 22.65 -5.31
CA TYR A 164 -17.00 22.32 -4.15
C TYR A 164 -16.89 23.42 -3.11
N SER A 165 -17.94 24.23 -2.93
CA SER A 165 -17.95 25.32 -1.94
C SER A 165 -18.00 24.80 -0.50
N GLU A 166 -18.60 23.64 -0.29
CA GLU A 166 -18.69 22.91 0.98
C GLU A 166 -18.59 21.42 0.67
N MET A 167 -17.85 20.67 1.50
CA MET A 167 -17.77 19.23 1.34
C MET A 167 -19.02 18.55 1.88
N PRO A 168 -19.59 17.59 1.13
CA PRO A 168 -20.73 16.81 1.58
C PRO A 168 -20.38 16.03 2.87
N ALA A 169 -21.33 15.99 3.82
CA ALA A 169 -21.12 15.31 5.10
C ALA A 169 -21.55 13.83 5.07
N SER A 170 -22.27 13.40 4.04
CA SER A 170 -22.77 12.04 3.89
C SER A 170 -22.58 11.50 2.48
N TRP A 171 -22.64 10.19 2.34
CA TRP A 171 -22.54 9.53 1.04
C TRP A 171 -23.62 9.98 0.05
N SER A 172 -24.86 10.16 0.51
CA SER A 172 -25.95 10.61 -0.35
C SER A 172 -25.74 12.03 -0.85
N GLU A 173 -25.29 12.92 0.05
CA GLU A 173 -24.96 14.31 -0.32
C GLU A 173 -23.78 14.35 -1.30
N TRP A 174 -22.82 13.41 -1.16
CA TRP A 174 -21.68 13.36 -2.07
C TRP A 174 -22.08 12.92 -3.48
N VAL A 175 -22.91 11.90 -3.61
CA VAL A 175 -23.44 11.49 -4.93
C VAL A 175 -24.18 12.65 -5.59
N GLU A 176 -25.02 13.38 -4.83
CA GLU A 176 -25.75 14.54 -5.33
C GLU A 176 -24.78 15.65 -5.80
N ALA A 177 -23.80 16.02 -4.97
CA ALA A 177 -22.83 17.05 -5.29
C ALA A 177 -21.92 16.66 -6.47
N ALA A 178 -21.47 15.42 -6.54
CA ALA A 178 -20.70 14.89 -7.67
C ALA A 178 -21.52 14.92 -8.98
N GLY A 179 -22.80 14.57 -8.90
CA GLY A 179 -23.73 14.66 -10.01
C GLY A 179 -23.96 16.09 -10.50
N GLU A 180 -24.03 17.06 -9.59
CA GLU A 180 -24.13 18.48 -9.95
C GLU A 180 -22.86 18.97 -10.67
N VAL A 181 -21.67 18.57 -10.22
CA VAL A 181 -20.40 18.89 -10.88
C VAL A 181 -20.37 18.28 -12.28
N SER A 182 -20.64 17.00 -12.44
CA SER A 182 -20.63 16.32 -13.74
C SER A 182 -21.67 16.90 -14.72
N ALA A 183 -22.77 17.45 -14.21
CA ALA A 183 -23.81 18.05 -15.05
C ALA A 183 -23.50 19.49 -15.47
N ASN A 184 -22.80 20.28 -14.66
CA ASN A 184 -22.62 21.72 -14.83
C ASN A 184 -21.19 22.11 -15.25
N GLU A 185 -20.22 21.28 -14.95
CA GLU A 185 -18.82 21.50 -15.28
C GLU A 185 -18.36 20.58 -16.42
N SER A 186 -17.20 20.83 -16.99
CA SER A 186 -16.61 19.95 -18.01
C SER A 186 -15.70 18.88 -17.39
N MET A 187 -16.00 18.47 -16.16
CA MET A 187 -15.24 17.50 -15.36
C MET A 187 -16.18 16.59 -14.58
N GLU A 188 -15.69 15.46 -14.15
CA GLU A 188 -16.41 14.53 -13.27
C GLU A 188 -16.27 14.93 -11.80
N GLY A 189 -17.25 14.55 -10.98
CA GLY A 189 -17.29 14.95 -9.58
C GLY A 189 -16.22 14.26 -8.73
N TYR A 190 -15.98 12.98 -8.94
CA TYR A 190 -15.06 12.19 -8.13
C TYR A 190 -14.41 11.05 -8.94
N VAL A 191 -13.25 10.55 -8.53
CA VAL A 191 -12.60 9.39 -9.15
C VAL A 191 -12.83 8.14 -8.30
N ILE A 192 -13.62 7.21 -8.84
CA ILE A 192 -13.66 5.82 -8.36
C ILE A 192 -12.65 5.00 -9.15
N GLN A 193 -11.74 4.34 -8.45
CA GLN A 193 -10.75 3.46 -9.05
C GLN A 193 -11.15 2.00 -8.88
N SER A 194 -10.84 1.16 -9.87
CA SER A 194 -11.10 -0.28 -9.87
C SER A 194 -9.97 -1.06 -10.53
N GLY A 195 -9.98 -2.38 -10.39
CA GLY A 195 -8.98 -3.27 -10.99
C GLY A 195 -7.82 -3.62 -10.06
N GLN A 196 -6.87 -4.38 -10.58
CA GLN A 196 -5.71 -4.85 -9.82
C GLN A 196 -4.68 -3.73 -9.63
N THR A 197 -4.96 -2.79 -8.76
CA THR A 197 -4.05 -1.70 -8.37
C THR A 197 -4.14 -1.45 -6.86
N ASN A 198 -3.03 -1.07 -6.22
CA ASN A 198 -3.00 -0.81 -4.78
C ASN A 198 -3.98 0.28 -4.36
N ASN A 199 -4.11 1.33 -5.16
CA ASN A 199 -5.01 2.43 -4.86
C ASN A 199 -6.50 2.05 -4.97
N ALA A 200 -6.90 1.23 -5.94
CA ALA A 200 -8.26 0.71 -6.00
C ALA A 200 -8.57 -0.19 -4.80
N ASP A 201 -7.61 -1.06 -4.42
CA ASP A 201 -7.72 -1.94 -3.26
C ASP A 201 -7.87 -1.16 -1.95
N THR A 202 -6.98 -0.18 -1.73
CA THR A 202 -6.98 0.69 -0.56
C THR A 202 -8.26 1.52 -0.47
N GLN A 203 -8.70 2.08 -1.58
CA GLN A 203 -9.91 2.91 -1.66
C GLN A 203 -11.16 2.08 -1.31
N MET A 204 -11.30 0.88 -1.83
CA MET A 204 -12.45 0.01 -1.55
C MET A 204 -12.46 -0.47 -0.09
N THR A 205 -11.31 -0.86 0.46
CA THR A 205 -11.19 -1.21 1.87
C THR A 205 -11.58 -0.04 2.77
N GLN A 206 -11.11 1.18 2.44
CA GLN A 206 -11.48 2.39 3.17
C GLN A 206 -12.99 2.63 3.17
N TYR A 207 -13.67 2.45 2.05
CA TYR A 207 -15.12 2.64 1.98
C TYR A 207 -15.90 1.61 2.80
N LEU A 208 -15.47 0.35 2.80
CA LEU A 208 -16.06 -0.67 3.67
C LEU A 208 -15.90 -0.31 5.15
N TRP A 209 -14.72 0.14 5.56
CA TRP A 209 -14.48 0.58 6.94
C TRP A 209 -15.32 1.79 7.34
N GLN A 210 -15.59 2.71 6.41
CA GLN A 210 -16.44 3.89 6.67
C GLN A 210 -17.92 3.55 6.86
N ASN A 211 -18.35 2.39 6.42
CA ASN A 211 -19.68 1.85 6.67
C ASN A 211 -19.67 0.80 7.79
N ASP A 212 -18.71 0.89 8.71
CA ASP A 212 -18.56 0.00 9.88
C ASP A 212 -18.49 -1.50 9.52
N VAL A 213 -18.08 -1.84 8.29
CA VAL A 213 -17.95 -3.24 7.88
C VAL A 213 -16.74 -3.87 8.56
N GLU A 214 -16.99 -4.84 9.41
CA GLU A 214 -15.95 -5.69 9.99
C GLU A 214 -15.60 -6.82 8.99
N ILE A 215 -14.62 -6.56 8.12
CA ILE A 215 -14.23 -7.48 7.04
C ILE A 215 -13.68 -8.78 7.61
N TYR A 216 -12.90 -8.67 8.68
CA TYR A 216 -12.19 -9.78 9.33
C TYR A 216 -12.41 -9.77 10.83
N GLY A 217 -12.09 -10.89 11.49
CA GLY A 217 -11.99 -11.02 12.93
C GLY A 217 -11.21 -12.27 13.31
N GLY A 218 -11.21 -12.61 14.59
CA GLY A 218 -10.47 -13.73 15.12
C GLY A 218 -9.02 -13.41 15.48
N PRO A 219 -8.34 -14.32 16.20
CA PRO A 219 -6.93 -14.19 16.54
C PRO A 219 -6.04 -14.43 15.32
N SER A 220 -4.77 -14.04 15.39
CA SER A 220 -3.82 -14.14 14.28
C SER A 220 -3.60 -15.56 13.73
N ASP A 221 -3.85 -16.59 14.53
CA ASP A 221 -3.78 -18.02 14.17
C ASP A 221 -5.13 -18.62 13.76
N GLY A 222 -6.18 -17.80 13.68
CA GLY A 222 -7.54 -18.23 13.35
C GLY A 222 -8.38 -17.10 12.80
N ILE A 223 -7.85 -16.39 11.79
CA ILE A 223 -8.58 -15.28 11.13
C ILE A 223 -9.88 -15.80 10.49
N GLU A 224 -10.95 -15.08 10.75
CA GLU A 224 -12.29 -15.32 10.21
C GLU A 224 -12.64 -14.21 9.20
N VAL A 225 -13.14 -14.59 8.03
CA VAL A 225 -13.76 -13.64 7.08
C VAL A 225 -15.19 -13.38 7.54
N ARG A 226 -15.51 -12.11 7.83
CA ARG A 226 -16.82 -11.67 8.37
C ARG A 226 -17.61 -10.78 7.40
N LEU A 227 -17.07 -10.47 6.25
CA LEU A 227 -17.64 -9.55 5.24
C LEU A 227 -19.12 -9.83 4.92
N ASP A 228 -19.50 -11.08 4.79
CA ASP A 228 -20.84 -11.54 4.41
C ASP A 228 -21.65 -12.12 5.58
N ASN A 229 -21.18 -11.95 6.81
CA ASN A 229 -21.98 -12.27 8.01
C ASN A 229 -23.22 -11.38 8.06
N ASP A 230 -24.34 -11.89 8.64
CA ASP A 230 -25.63 -11.19 8.68
C ASP A 230 -25.52 -9.72 9.14
N ASP A 231 -24.66 -9.45 10.12
CA ASP A 231 -24.46 -8.09 10.67
C ASP A 231 -23.69 -7.15 9.73
N ASN A 232 -22.81 -7.67 8.89
CA ASN A 232 -21.95 -6.91 7.98
C ASN A 232 -22.46 -6.85 6.55
N ARG A 233 -23.15 -7.90 6.11
CA ARG A 233 -23.56 -8.07 4.70
C ARG A 233 -24.32 -6.85 4.16
N GLN A 234 -25.27 -6.35 4.92
CA GLN A 234 -26.08 -5.20 4.47
C GLN A 234 -25.19 -3.97 4.28
N ALA A 235 -24.33 -3.65 5.23
CA ALA A 235 -23.41 -2.52 5.13
C ALA A 235 -22.40 -2.69 3.98
N ALA A 236 -21.91 -3.89 3.73
CA ALA A 236 -21.03 -4.17 2.58
C ALA A 236 -21.76 -3.98 1.24
N VAL A 237 -22.99 -4.45 1.12
CA VAL A 237 -23.84 -4.24 -0.08
C VAL A 237 -24.12 -2.74 -0.29
N GLU A 238 -24.51 -2.01 0.76
CA GLU A 238 -24.72 -0.56 0.70
C GLU A 238 -23.46 0.20 0.26
N THR A 239 -22.28 -0.27 0.68
CA THR A 239 -21.00 0.30 0.24
C THR A 239 -20.83 0.12 -1.28
N PHE A 240 -21.05 -1.06 -1.81
CA PHE A 240 -20.93 -1.30 -3.24
C PHE A 240 -22.03 -0.62 -4.06
N GLU A 241 -23.25 -0.46 -3.52
CA GLU A 241 -24.30 0.37 -4.13
C GLU A 241 -23.89 1.83 -4.24
N TRP A 242 -23.27 2.38 -3.18
CA TRP A 242 -22.73 3.73 -3.20
C TRP A 242 -21.57 3.87 -4.20
N VAL A 243 -20.61 2.93 -4.23
CA VAL A 243 -19.53 2.91 -5.22
C VAL A 243 -20.08 2.91 -6.64
N GLN A 244 -21.10 2.11 -6.92
CA GLN A 244 -21.77 2.07 -8.23
C GLN A 244 -22.42 3.43 -8.58
N SER A 245 -23.09 4.05 -7.61
CA SER A 245 -23.72 5.37 -7.80
C SER A 245 -22.68 6.48 -8.04
N MET A 246 -21.56 6.47 -7.29
CA MET A 246 -20.47 7.43 -7.49
C MET A 246 -19.76 7.25 -8.83
N ALA A 247 -19.65 6.01 -9.31
CA ALA A 247 -19.02 5.70 -10.59
C ALA A 247 -19.77 6.31 -11.79
N GLU A 248 -21.06 6.65 -11.64
CA GLU A 248 -21.82 7.39 -12.67
C GLU A 248 -21.30 8.83 -12.86
N HIS A 249 -20.58 9.36 -11.87
CA HIS A 249 -20.00 10.71 -11.81
C HIS A 249 -18.46 10.68 -11.74
N SER A 250 -17.87 9.61 -12.28
CA SER A 250 -16.44 9.35 -12.27
C SER A 250 -15.94 9.09 -13.70
N PRO A 251 -14.73 9.53 -14.04
CA PRO A 251 -14.08 9.01 -15.24
C PRO A 251 -13.87 7.50 -15.09
N ASN A 252 -13.67 6.80 -16.22
CA ASN A 252 -13.38 5.35 -16.13
C ASN A 252 -11.99 5.14 -15.49
N GLY A 253 -11.99 4.84 -14.20
CA GLY A 253 -10.79 4.63 -13.37
C GLY A 253 -10.29 3.19 -13.31
N SER A 254 -10.76 2.28 -14.19
CA SER A 254 -10.32 0.88 -14.20
C SER A 254 -8.82 0.79 -14.56
N GLY A 255 -8.05 0.14 -13.70
CA GLY A 255 -6.61 -0.03 -13.83
C GLY A 255 -5.77 1.21 -13.57
N TRP A 256 -6.36 2.28 -13.04
CA TRP A 256 -5.64 3.52 -12.73
C TRP A 256 -4.75 3.38 -11.50
N ALA A 257 -3.51 3.87 -11.63
CA ALA A 257 -2.59 4.07 -10.52
C ALA A 257 -2.77 5.48 -9.89
N TRP A 258 -2.08 5.76 -8.78
CA TRP A 258 -2.13 7.06 -8.09
C TRP A 258 -1.91 8.24 -9.05
N GLY A 259 -0.90 8.11 -9.94
CA GLY A 259 -0.58 9.14 -10.92
C GLY A 259 -1.68 9.44 -11.92
N ASP A 260 -2.53 8.46 -12.25
CA ASP A 260 -3.64 8.65 -13.19
C ASP A 260 -4.76 9.47 -12.53
N ALA A 261 -5.11 9.17 -11.27
CA ALA A 261 -6.10 9.93 -10.51
C ALA A 261 -5.62 11.38 -10.27
N ILE A 262 -4.35 11.57 -9.87
CA ILE A 262 -3.75 12.90 -9.71
C ILE A 262 -3.71 13.63 -11.07
N GLY A 263 -3.42 12.90 -12.15
CA GLY A 263 -3.45 13.43 -13.51
C GLY A 263 -4.83 13.89 -13.94
N ALA A 264 -5.89 13.18 -13.55
CA ALA A 264 -7.28 13.61 -13.80
C ALA A 264 -7.61 14.91 -13.07
N LEU A 265 -7.19 15.02 -11.79
CA LEU A 265 -7.34 16.27 -11.02
C LEU A 265 -6.55 17.42 -11.66
N GLN A 266 -5.27 17.19 -12.03
CA GLN A 266 -4.38 18.17 -12.66
C GLN A 266 -4.89 18.67 -14.00
N GLN A 267 -5.52 17.79 -14.78
CA GLN A 267 -6.08 18.11 -16.11
C GLN A 267 -7.51 18.67 -16.04
N GLU A 268 -8.04 18.83 -14.83
CA GLU A 268 -9.41 19.30 -14.58
C GLU A 268 -10.46 18.34 -15.19
N ASN A 269 -10.16 17.05 -15.25
CA ASN A 269 -11.09 15.99 -15.65
C ASN A 269 -11.90 15.44 -14.47
N ALA A 270 -11.45 15.68 -13.23
CA ALA A 270 -12.15 15.34 -12.01
C ALA A 270 -11.97 16.44 -10.95
N ALA A 271 -13.00 16.64 -10.13
CA ALA A 271 -13.00 17.64 -9.07
C ALA A 271 -12.52 17.11 -7.72
N ALA A 272 -12.56 15.80 -7.51
CA ALA A 272 -12.06 15.16 -6.28
C ALA A 272 -11.51 13.77 -6.53
N ILE A 273 -10.56 13.36 -5.69
CA ILE A 273 -9.87 12.05 -5.75
C ILE A 273 -9.58 11.52 -4.36
N ALA A 274 -9.26 10.22 -4.24
CA ALA A 274 -8.51 9.67 -3.13
C ALA A 274 -7.02 9.60 -3.49
N SER A 275 -6.14 9.90 -2.55
CA SER A 275 -4.68 9.76 -2.71
C SER A 275 -4.00 9.61 -1.35
N VAL A 276 -2.74 9.18 -1.34
CA VAL A 276 -1.94 9.07 -0.12
C VAL A 276 -1.32 10.42 0.24
N GLY A 277 -1.44 10.80 1.51
CA GLY A 277 -0.88 12.04 2.03
C GLY A 277 -1.07 13.24 1.10
N GLY A 278 -0.09 14.11 1.06
CA GLY A 278 -0.03 15.29 0.18
C GLY A 278 0.58 15.04 -1.20
N LEU A 279 0.62 13.80 -1.67
CA LEU A 279 1.15 13.46 -3.00
C LEU A 279 0.55 14.31 -4.15
N PRO A 280 -0.76 14.66 -4.14
CA PRO A 280 -1.31 15.59 -5.14
C PRO A 280 -0.65 16.96 -5.13
N ILE A 281 -0.36 17.53 -3.96
CA ILE A 281 0.34 18.83 -3.85
C ILE A 281 1.71 18.72 -4.50
N LEU A 282 2.52 17.76 -4.06
CA LEU A 282 3.90 17.58 -4.56
C LEU A 282 3.94 17.34 -6.07
N THR A 283 2.98 16.56 -6.59
CA THR A 283 2.94 16.23 -8.01
C THR A 283 2.49 17.39 -8.87
N ILE A 284 1.49 18.16 -8.41
CA ILE A 284 0.86 19.21 -9.20
C ILE A 284 1.64 20.53 -9.10
N GLN A 285 2.27 20.82 -7.94
CA GLN A 285 2.96 22.08 -7.66
C GLN A 285 3.97 22.49 -8.74
N ALA A 286 4.70 21.53 -9.29
CA ALA A 286 5.75 21.81 -10.28
C ALA A 286 5.20 22.36 -11.61
N ASN A 287 3.98 21.97 -11.98
CA ASN A 287 3.39 22.27 -13.29
C ASN A 287 2.18 23.20 -13.22
N ARG A 288 1.41 23.14 -12.13
CA ARG A 288 0.15 23.87 -11.93
C ARG A 288 0.06 24.42 -10.49
N PRO A 289 0.98 25.32 -10.09
CA PRO A 289 0.93 25.93 -8.76
C PRO A 289 -0.39 26.69 -8.51
N ASP A 290 -1.02 27.24 -9.58
CA ASP A 290 -2.33 27.87 -9.54
C ASP A 290 -3.44 26.91 -9.09
N LEU A 291 -3.34 25.63 -9.45
CA LEU A 291 -4.31 24.63 -9.06
C LEU A 291 -4.13 24.21 -7.60
N VAL A 292 -2.89 24.14 -7.12
CA VAL A 292 -2.60 23.76 -5.72
C VAL A 292 -3.26 24.72 -4.73
N GLU A 293 -3.35 26.00 -5.04
CA GLU A 293 -4.05 27.00 -4.21
C GLU A 293 -5.55 26.69 -4.03
N ASN A 294 -6.12 25.88 -4.95
CA ASN A 294 -7.52 25.48 -4.94
C ASN A 294 -7.71 24.02 -4.48
N LEU A 295 -6.65 23.34 -4.00
CA LEU A 295 -6.76 21.99 -3.45
C LEU A 295 -6.91 22.02 -1.93
N SER A 296 -7.83 21.24 -1.42
CA SER A 296 -8.00 21.02 0.01
C SER A 296 -8.06 19.53 0.33
N PRO A 297 -7.43 19.10 1.43
CA PRO A 297 -7.59 17.74 1.92
C PRO A 297 -8.97 17.61 2.58
N MET A 298 -9.48 16.38 2.62
CA MET A 298 -10.73 16.08 3.31
C MET A 298 -10.68 14.70 3.96
N PRO A 299 -11.39 14.50 5.10
CA PRO A 299 -11.75 13.16 5.53
C PRO A 299 -12.69 12.55 4.49
N PHE A 300 -12.72 11.22 4.44
CA PHE A 300 -13.71 10.55 3.60
C PHE A 300 -15.11 10.73 4.19
N PRO A 301 -16.13 11.06 3.41
CA PRO A 301 -17.49 11.11 3.89
C PRO A 301 -17.95 9.72 4.30
N VAL A 302 -18.77 9.67 5.34
CA VAL A 302 -19.34 8.45 5.91
C VAL A 302 -20.82 8.36 5.59
N PRO A 303 -21.43 7.16 5.60
CA PRO A 303 -22.87 7.05 5.65
C PRO A 303 -23.43 7.81 6.86
N SER A 304 -24.61 8.37 6.76
CA SER A 304 -25.23 9.10 7.87
C SER A 304 -25.34 8.24 9.12
N GLY A 305 -24.62 8.63 10.19
CA GLY A 305 -24.63 7.95 11.48
C GLY A 305 -23.55 6.90 11.68
N ALA A 306 -22.71 6.60 10.68
CA ALA A 306 -21.54 5.75 10.85
C ALA A 306 -20.43 6.47 11.62
N ALA A 307 -19.63 5.70 12.38
CA ALA A 307 -18.43 6.21 13.02
C ALA A 307 -17.26 6.19 12.02
N GLN A 308 -16.38 7.18 12.11
CA GLN A 308 -15.13 7.21 11.35
C GLN A 308 -13.96 6.90 12.30
N ASP A 309 -13.85 5.63 12.69
CA ASP A 309 -12.87 5.17 13.67
C ASP A 309 -11.68 4.41 13.03
N ARG A 310 -11.74 4.15 11.72
CA ARG A 310 -10.69 3.50 10.96
C ARG A 310 -10.36 4.31 9.71
N TRP A 311 -9.06 4.56 9.55
CA TRP A 311 -8.53 5.28 8.40
C TRP A 311 -7.30 4.56 7.88
N TRP A 312 -7.34 4.13 6.64
CA TRP A 312 -6.21 3.45 6.04
C TRP A 312 -4.94 4.29 6.09
N ALA A 313 -3.86 3.68 6.56
CA ALA A 313 -2.53 4.25 6.47
C ALA A 313 -1.51 3.16 6.10
N TYR A 314 -0.65 3.46 5.14
CA TYR A 314 0.55 2.67 4.93
C TYR A 314 1.54 2.97 6.04
N MET A 315 2.25 1.93 6.46
CA MET A 315 3.44 2.08 7.28
C MET A 315 4.58 1.44 6.51
N GLU A 316 5.57 2.24 6.16
CA GLU A 316 6.75 1.82 5.40
C GLU A 316 8.01 1.94 6.24
N GLY A 317 8.98 1.08 5.95
CA GLY A 317 10.21 1.01 6.73
C GLY A 317 11.16 -0.08 6.26
N HIS A 318 12.10 -0.40 7.12
CA HIS A 318 13.19 -1.30 6.83
C HIS A 318 12.90 -2.74 7.27
N LEU A 319 13.30 -3.68 6.40
CA LEU A 319 13.26 -5.12 6.63
C LEU A 319 14.62 -5.71 6.33
N VAL A 320 15.16 -6.50 7.24
CA VAL A 320 16.45 -7.19 7.06
C VAL A 320 16.19 -8.64 6.70
N ARG A 321 16.81 -9.14 5.63
CA ARG A 321 16.72 -10.55 5.24
C ARG A 321 17.80 -11.39 5.94
N ASN A 322 17.40 -12.58 6.39
CA ASN A 322 18.32 -13.52 7.05
C ASN A 322 19.05 -14.44 6.05
N ASP A 323 18.62 -14.48 4.79
CA ASP A 323 19.22 -15.25 3.70
C ASP A 323 20.08 -14.38 2.76
N GLY A 324 20.30 -13.11 3.11
CA GLY A 324 21.22 -12.18 2.44
C GLY A 324 22.69 -12.54 2.70
N GLN A 325 23.59 -11.78 2.06
CA GLN A 325 25.04 -12.00 2.18
C GLN A 325 25.66 -11.20 3.33
N ASN A 326 25.01 -10.11 3.75
CA ASN A 326 25.48 -9.22 4.82
C ASN A 326 24.34 -8.80 5.76
N THR A 327 23.66 -9.76 6.38
CA THR A 327 22.57 -9.54 7.34
C THR A 327 23.01 -8.68 8.54
N GLU A 328 24.23 -8.90 9.08
CA GLU A 328 24.76 -8.14 10.22
C GLU A 328 24.96 -6.67 9.86
N GLY A 329 25.53 -6.38 8.69
CA GLY A 329 25.65 -5.02 8.19
C GLY A 329 24.32 -4.34 7.93
N ALA A 330 23.33 -5.10 7.40
CA ALA A 330 21.97 -4.59 7.18
C ALA A 330 21.28 -4.23 8.51
N GLN A 331 21.42 -5.04 9.56
CA GLN A 331 20.94 -4.70 10.91
C GLN A 331 21.63 -3.44 11.46
N ALA A 332 22.96 -3.34 11.31
CA ALA A 332 23.71 -2.15 11.72
C ALA A 332 23.25 -0.89 10.98
N PHE A 333 22.90 -1.01 9.68
CA PHE A 333 22.33 0.12 8.94
C PHE A 333 20.96 0.55 9.48
N VAL A 334 20.10 -0.38 9.83
CA VAL A 334 18.78 -0.07 10.41
C VAL A 334 18.92 0.62 11.77
N ASP A 335 19.82 0.14 12.64
CA ASP A 335 20.12 0.77 13.93
C ASP A 335 20.66 2.20 13.73
N PHE A 336 21.57 2.39 12.78
CA PHE A 336 22.12 3.70 12.42
C PHE A 336 21.01 4.63 11.89
N PHE A 337 20.23 4.19 10.90
CA PHE A 337 19.20 5.01 10.27
C PHE A 337 18.16 5.50 11.28
N THR A 338 17.66 4.61 12.13
CA THR A 338 16.58 4.93 13.09
C THR A 338 17.05 5.86 14.21
N SER A 339 18.35 5.87 14.53
CA SER A 339 18.97 6.74 15.55
C SER A 339 19.64 7.99 14.96
N SER A 340 19.74 8.10 13.62
CA SER A 340 20.41 9.20 12.94
C SER A 340 19.66 10.53 13.12
N SER A 341 20.42 11.62 13.27
CA SER A 341 19.87 12.96 13.19
C SER A 341 19.26 13.29 11.82
N ARG A 342 19.62 12.53 10.78
CA ARG A 342 19.10 12.67 9.41
C ARG A 342 17.78 11.89 9.16
N PHE A 343 17.25 11.24 10.17
CA PHE A 343 15.95 10.55 10.06
C PHE A 343 14.85 11.50 9.54
N PHE A 344 14.79 12.70 10.11
CA PHE A 344 13.84 13.73 9.65
C PHE A 344 14.16 14.26 8.25
N ASP A 345 15.45 14.34 7.85
CA ASP A 345 15.80 14.71 6.46
C ASP A 345 15.20 13.73 5.47
N PHE A 346 15.23 12.42 5.80
CA PHE A 346 14.60 11.39 4.96
C PHE A 346 13.07 11.53 4.91
N VAL A 347 12.40 11.59 6.05
CA VAL A 347 10.93 11.75 6.11
C VAL A 347 10.49 13.03 5.42
N LEU A 348 11.22 14.12 5.63
CA LEU A 348 10.90 15.43 5.05
C LEU A 348 11.44 15.64 3.63
N SER A 349 12.04 14.62 3.01
CA SER A 349 12.40 14.67 1.58
C SER A 349 11.17 14.71 0.68
N ALA A 350 10.03 14.19 1.16
CA ALA A 350 8.73 14.33 0.51
C ALA A 350 7.66 14.79 1.54
N PRO A 351 7.72 16.06 1.99
CA PRO A 351 6.89 16.57 3.06
C PRO A 351 5.40 16.54 2.67
N LEU A 352 4.53 16.34 3.65
CA LEU A 352 3.08 16.12 3.50
C LEU A 352 2.69 14.76 2.88
N PHE A 353 3.55 14.13 2.09
CA PHE A 353 3.32 12.79 1.57
C PHE A 353 3.74 11.75 2.61
N GLN A 354 4.95 11.90 3.15
CA GLN A 354 5.50 11.07 4.21
C GLN A 354 5.36 11.80 5.56
N PHE A 355 4.89 11.05 6.58
CA PHE A 355 4.81 11.54 7.95
C PHE A 355 5.67 10.65 8.86
N PRO A 356 6.29 11.19 9.91
CA PRO A 356 7.01 10.38 10.88
C PRO A 356 6.11 9.27 11.47
N PRO A 357 6.67 8.10 11.86
CA PRO A 357 5.87 6.94 12.25
C PRO A 357 5.23 7.05 13.64
N THR A 358 5.55 8.09 14.43
CA THR A 358 4.95 8.30 15.74
C THR A 358 4.34 9.70 15.87
N ARG A 359 3.33 9.82 16.75
CA ARG A 359 2.70 11.12 17.03
C ARG A 359 3.69 12.11 17.66
N GLU A 360 4.59 11.63 18.51
CA GLU A 360 5.61 12.48 19.13
C GLU A 360 6.55 13.10 18.08
N GLN A 361 7.00 12.28 17.13
CA GLN A 361 7.84 12.74 16.02
C GLN A 361 7.10 13.67 15.06
N LEU A 362 5.77 13.49 14.90
CA LEU A 362 4.93 14.41 14.09
C LEU A 362 4.92 15.84 14.66
N ASP A 363 5.09 15.97 15.98
CA ASP A 363 5.14 17.26 16.68
C ASP A 363 6.58 17.78 16.88
N ALA A 364 7.59 17.14 16.26
CA ALA A 364 8.98 17.54 16.34
C ALA A 364 9.22 18.92 15.68
N PRO A 365 10.24 19.68 16.18
CA PRO A 365 10.57 20.98 15.61
C PRO A 365 10.92 20.91 14.13
N GLU A 366 11.60 19.86 13.67
CA GLU A 366 11.97 19.62 12.27
C GLU A 366 10.76 19.59 11.35
N VAL A 367 9.67 18.95 11.79
CA VAL A 367 8.40 18.90 11.07
C VAL A 367 7.71 20.27 11.10
N ALA A 368 7.65 20.91 12.27
CA ALA A 368 6.98 22.19 12.44
C ALA A 368 7.67 23.35 11.70
N GLU A 369 8.99 23.28 11.51
CA GLU A 369 9.79 24.30 10.84
C GLU A 369 9.89 24.09 9.31
N ASN A 370 9.40 22.97 8.77
CA ASN A 370 9.43 22.70 7.34
C ASN A 370 8.53 23.67 6.57
N GLU A 371 9.09 24.39 5.59
CA GLU A 371 8.42 25.46 4.85
C GLU A 371 7.21 24.95 4.05
N VAL A 372 7.26 23.74 3.48
CA VAL A 372 6.16 23.16 2.72
C VAL A 372 4.99 22.79 3.66
N ILE A 373 5.31 22.22 4.81
CA ILE A 373 4.32 21.89 5.84
C ILE A 373 3.63 23.15 6.36
N GLN A 374 4.39 24.23 6.59
CA GLN A 374 3.84 25.51 7.04
C GLN A 374 2.87 26.16 6.02
N GLN A 375 3.04 25.88 4.74
CA GLN A 375 2.14 26.39 3.68
C GLN A 375 0.82 25.61 3.61
N HIS A 376 0.75 24.40 4.17
CA HIS A 376 -0.43 23.52 4.12
C HIS A 376 -0.84 23.04 5.53
N PRO A 377 -1.20 23.97 6.44
CA PRO A 377 -1.57 23.62 7.82
C PRO A 377 -2.84 22.77 7.90
N ASP A 378 -3.71 22.83 6.92
CA ASP A 378 -4.93 22.04 6.79
C ASP A 378 -4.64 20.54 6.67
N VAL A 379 -3.60 20.16 5.90
CA VAL A 379 -3.13 18.77 5.80
C VAL A 379 -2.65 18.28 7.15
N MET A 380 -1.79 19.06 7.83
CA MET A 380 -1.26 18.69 9.14
C MET A 380 -2.36 18.59 10.20
N ASN A 381 -3.34 19.47 10.19
CA ASN A 381 -4.48 19.42 11.10
C ASN A 381 -5.29 18.13 10.85
N LEU A 382 -5.59 17.82 9.58
CA LEU A 382 -6.33 16.62 9.23
C LEU A 382 -5.60 15.35 9.71
N VAL A 383 -4.27 15.28 9.53
CA VAL A 383 -3.46 14.15 9.99
C VAL A 383 -3.45 14.06 11.52
N ARG A 384 -3.23 15.17 12.23
CA ARG A 384 -3.19 15.19 13.70
C ARG A 384 -4.53 14.82 14.34
N ASP A 385 -5.63 15.35 13.77
CA ASP A 385 -6.97 15.13 14.30
C ASP A 385 -7.43 13.68 14.15
N ASN A 386 -6.89 12.96 13.16
CA ASN A 386 -7.27 11.58 12.85
C ASN A 386 -6.15 10.56 13.12
N TRP A 387 -5.07 10.95 13.79
CA TRP A 387 -3.92 10.09 14.03
C TRP A 387 -4.27 8.74 14.66
N ASP A 388 -5.14 8.76 15.66
CA ASP A 388 -5.52 7.56 16.42
C ASP A 388 -6.46 6.61 15.62
N ALA A 389 -7.02 7.09 14.50
CA ALA A 389 -7.82 6.29 13.57
C ALA A 389 -6.96 5.60 12.49
N PHE A 390 -5.69 6.01 12.31
CA PHE A 390 -4.82 5.40 11.30
C PHE A 390 -4.61 3.92 11.59
N THR A 391 -4.99 3.11 10.63
CA THR A 391 -5.04 1.66 10.78
C THR A 391 -4.36 1.00 9.59
N SER A 392 -3.38 0.13 9.86
CA SER A 392 -2.84 -0.79 8.86
C SER A 392 -3.84 -1.93 8.63
N VAL A 393 -3.93 -2.41 7.39
CA VAL A 393 -4.71 -3.61 7.06
C VAL A 393 -4.27 -4.84 7.87
N LEU A 394 -3.03 -4.87 8.33
CA LEU A 394 -2.52 -5.94 9.20
C LEU A 394 -3.23 -5.98 10.58
N ALA A 395 -3.64 -4.83 11.11
CA ALA A 395 -4.23 -4.74 12.45
C ALA A 395 -5.76 -4.97 12.41
N THR A 396 -6.24 -5.93 11.63
CA THR A 396 -7.67 -6.16 11.40
C THR A 396 -8.22 -7.45 12.01
N GLY A 397 -7.41 -8.23 12.72
CA GLY A 397 -7.89 -9.29 13.61
C GLY A 397 -8.50 -8.74 14.90
N ASP A 398 -9.15 -9.58 15.71
CA ASP A 398 -9.77 -9.17 16.97
C ASP A 398 -8.76 -8.48 17.91
N GLY A 399 -9.09 -7.27 18.36
CA GLY A 399 -8.21 -6.47 19.19
C GLY A 399 -6.95 -5.96 18.50
N GLY A 400 -6.93 -5.86 17.17
CA GLY A 400 -5.78 -5.42 16.38
C GLY A 400 -4.77 -6.54 16.12
N ALA A 401 -5.17 -7.81 16.27
CA ALA A 401 -4.30 -8.95 15.98
C ALA A 401 -3.82 -8.93 14.51
N PRO A 402 -2.54 -9.26 14.25
CA PRO A 402 -2.02 -9.35 12.89
C PRO A 402 -2.82 -10.32 12.02
N ASN A 403 -3.15 -9.90 10.81
CA ASN A 403 -4.03 -10.60 9.89
C ASN A 403 -3.33 -10.94 8.58
N ILE A 404 -2.94 -12.21 8.41
CA ILE A 404 -2.27 -12.67 7.19
C ILE A 404 -3.22 -12.74 5.99
N VAL A 405 -4.51 -13.03 6.20
CA VAL A 405 -5.49 -13.07 5.12
C VAL A 405 -5.66 -11.68 4.51
N ALA A 406 -5.67 -10.63 5.35
CA ALA A 406 -5.71 -9.26 4.88
C ALA A 406 -4.42 -8.86 4.12
N ALA A 407 -3.25 -9.32 4.59
CA ALA A 407 -1.99 -9.08 3.90
C ALA A 407 -1.94 -9.77 2.52
N ASP A 408 -2.39 -11.01 2.43
CA ASP A 408 -2.44 -11.76 1.17
C ASP A 408 -3.52 -11.15 0.23
N ALA A 409 -4.69 -10.75 0.75
CA ALA A 409 -5.75 -10.06 -0.02
C ALA A 409 -5.26 -8.74 -0.62
N TYR A 410 -4.53 -7.93 0.17
CA TYR A 410 -3.90 -6.70 -0.30
C TYR A 410 -2.86 -6.98 -1.41
N SER A 411 -2.01 -7.98 -1.23
CA SER A 411 -1.03 -8.37 -2.25
C SER A 411 -1.67 -8.84 -3.56
N GLU A 412 -2.83 -9.51 -3.48
CA GLU A 412 -3.61 -9.92 -4.63
C GLU A 412 -4.55 -8.82 -5.14
N GLN A 413 -4.69 -7.71 -4.38
CA GLN A 413 -5.55 -6.57 -4.71
C GLN A 413 -7.01 -6.96 -4.92
N LEU A 414 -7.54 -7.79 -4.02
CA LEU A 414 -8.87 -8.39 -4.15
C LEU A 414 -10.00 -7.37 -4.04
N PHE A 415 -9.86 -6.33 -3.23
CA PHE A 415 -10.87 -5.29 -3.08
C PHE A 415 -10.98 -4.42 -4.33
N GLY A 416 -9.84 -4.08 -4.95
CA GLY A 416 -9.82 -3.39 -6.24
C GLY A 416 -10.41 -4.23 -7.36
N GLN A 417 -10.16 -5.56 -7.35
CA GLN A 417 -10.79 -6.50 -8.26
C GLN A 417 -12.31 -6.58 -8.04
N ALA A 418 -12.79 -6.57 -6.77
CA ALA A 418 -14.22 -6.55 -6.47
C ALA A 418 -14.91 -5.33 -7.09
N ALA A 419 -14.31 -4.14 -6.98
CA ALA A 419 -14.82 -2.95 -7.66
C ALA A 419 -14.85 -3.13 -9.19
N ASP A 420 -13.86 -3.78 -9.79
CA ASP A 420 -13.85 -4.04 -11.23
C ASP A 420 -14.92 -5.07 -11.64
N GLN A 421 -15.16 -6.10 -10.83
CA GLN A 421 -16.27 -7.04 -11.04
C GLN A 421 -17.64 -6.34 -10.97
N LEU A 422 -17.80 -5.38 -10.06
CA LEU A 422 -19.01 -4.56 -9.96
C LEU A 422 -19.20 -3.66 -11.18
N LEU A 423 -18.18 -2.86 -11.50
CA LEU A 423 -18.29 -1.74 -12.44
C LEU A 423 -18.11 -2.16 -13.91
N VAL A 424 -17.32 -3.19 -14.15
CA VAL A 424 -16.96 -3.66 -15.50
C VAL A 424 -17.44 -5.09 -15.73
N GLY A 425 -17.31 -5.97 -14.73
CA GLY A 425 -17.69 -7.38 -14.80
C GLY A 425 -19.19 -7.63 -14.77
N GLY A 426 -19.97 -6.65 -14.29
CA GLY A 426 -21.44 -6.67 -14.30
C GLY A 426 -22.07 -7.49 -13.17
N LEU A 427 -21.32 -7.74 -12.07
CA LEU A 427 -21.91 -8.28 -10.85
C LEU A 427 -22.81 -7.22 -10.20
N THR A 428 -23.85 -7.67 -9.52
CA THR A 428 -24.64 -6.82 -8.62
C THR A 428 -23.84 -6.57 -7.32
N PRO A 429 -24.17 -5.54 -6.52
CA PRO A 429 -23.57 -5.34 -5.21
C PRO A 429 -23.60 -6.58 -4.30
N ASP A 430 -24.72 -7.29 -4.23
CA ASP A 430 -24.85 -8.56 -3.49
C ASP A 430 -23.90 -9.65 -4.00
N GLU A 431 -23.84 -9.84 -5.32
CA GLU A 431 -22.93 -10.83 -5.95
C GLU A 431 -21.47 -10.44 -5.76
N THR A 432 -21.14 -9.14 -5.68
CA THR A 432 -19.79 -8.64 -5.43
C THR A 432 -19.35 -8.98 -4.01
N VAL A 433 -20.24 -8.82 -3.02
CA VAL A 433 -19.95 -9.23 -1.63
C VAL A 433 -19.72 -10.73 -1.54
N ASP A 434 -20.56 -11.55 -2.18
CA ASP A 434 -20.40 -13.01 -2.20
C ASP A 434 -19.09 -13.43 -2.86
N TRP A 435 -18.77 -12.83 -4.01
CA TRP A 435 -17.52 -13.10 -4.72
C TRP A 435 -16.29 -12.74 -3.86
N LEU A 436 -16.25 -11.54 -3.30
CA LEU A 436 -15.13 -11.08 -2.48
C LEU A 436 -14.96 -11.95 -1.22
N ALA A 437 -16.06 -12.30 -0.55
CA ALA A 437 -16.02 -13.17 0.62
C ALA A 437 -15.50 -14.59 0.29
N GLU A 438 -15.82 -15.13 -0.90
CA GLU A 438 -15.30 -16.42 -1.39
C GLU A 438 -13.80 -16.35 -1.65
N GLU A 439 -13.34 -15.30 -2.36
CA GLU A 439 -11.90 -15.10 -2.64
C GLU A 439 -11.09 -14.95 -1.33
N LEU A 440 -11.57 -14.12 -0.39
CA LEU A 440 -10.93 -13.94 0.91
C LEU A 440 -10.82 -15.24 1.71
N ARG A 441 -11.86 -16.10 1.69
CA ARG A 441 -11.80 -17.43 2.31
C ARG A 441 -10.86 -18.39 1.58
N GLY A 442 -10.62 -18.15 0.31
CA GLY A 442 -9.65 -18.90 -0.48
C GLY A 442 -8.21 -18.71 -0.02
N LEU A 443 -7.93 -17.63 0.74
CA LEU A 443 -6.62 -17.31 1.31
C LEU A 443 -6.40 -17.92 2.71
N GLN A 444 -7.44 -18.42 3.40
CA GLN A 444 -7.35 -19.09 4.69
C GLN A 444 -6.73 -20.50 4.52
#